data_7b79559904fda7ec8fc0d935ce06f676
#
_entry.id   7b79559904fda7ec8fc0d935ce06f676
#
_cell.length_a   1.000
_cell.length_b   1.000
_cell.length_c   1.000
_cell.angle_alpha   90.00
_cell.angle_beta   90.00
_cell.angle_gamma   90.00
#
_symmetry.space_group_name_H-M   'P 1'
#
loop_
_entity.id
_entity.type
_entity.pdbx_description
1 polymer ?
#
loop_
_entity_poly.entity_id
_entity_poly.type
_entity_poly.pdbx_seq_one_letter_code
_entity_poly.pdbx_strand_id
1 'polypeptide(L)'
;MFTFVDDLSAKEAFEFIRQRTCKLRSIDSLYAFHYRQPRSERGMDGWSIYDARAEFMRQGINEKATDKGWRLSTINHDYSFCDTYPSVLAVPSNISDNTLKYAKDFRSRNRIPVLTYLHPVNMCTIMRSSQPRSGILRKTNIQDERLVSAAFNSNLSNGADNPEDIIDGDGTRLPNGGFEAAPMLYDEGFATGSSSQTQRDAGEEELAGAESHGLYDKKTGKRLIYGAQQKNLIVDARPTINAIVNQVQGFGSETMDNYKHTKKIFLYIGNIHVMRNSLQKVVDAIKDADVSALPPNQDLLQSSEWLKHIHSVLAGADTIARSVGIGHSHALIHCSDGWDRTSQLCALSEIMLDPYYRTLKGFMVLVEKDWASFGHMFRLRSGHLNHENWFTIQKDALAGTTINPGETDTAAADAFYSLYGTFLFNSEKQRHDARAHEVTTSVWDYFLSRRQEFTNPRYDNTIDDRVAGKERLIFPNLGKIRWWHQCFNRGDDEMNVYPDASVSNQESEELSVKKLNAEATPLHAPCS
;
A
#
# COMPACT_ATOMS: atom_id res chain seq x y z
N MET A 1 -15.21 -28.34 13.93
CA MET A 1 -14.43 -28.72 15.14
C MET A 1 -14.62 -30.22 15.33
N PHE A 2 -13.53 -30.99 15.47
CA PHE A 2 -13.59 -32.41 15.77
C PHE A 2 -13.20 -32.60 17.24
N THR A 3 -13.97 -33.41 17.97
CA THR A 3 -13.69 -33.75 19.35
C THR A 3 -13.17 -35.19 19.40
N PHE A 4 -12.05 -35.40 20.06
CA PHE A 4 -11.42 -36.71 20.22
C PHE A 4 -11.55 -37.21 21.65
N VAL A 5 -11.48 -38.52 21.82
CA VAL A 5 -11.66 -39.16 23.13
C VAL A 5 -10.40 -38.92 23.99
N ASP A 6 -9.23 -38.78 23.37
CA ASP A 6 -7.93 -38.58 24.01
C ASP A 6 -6.97 -37.81 23.10
N ASP A 7 -5.93 -37.24 23.70
CA ASP A 7 -4.92 -36.44 23.01
C ASP A 7 -4.08 -37.26 22.00
N LEU A 8 -3.94 -38.54 22.20
CA LEU A 8 -3.19 -39.41 21.29
C LEU A 8 -3.95 -39.57 19.97
N SER A 9 -5.24 -39.86 20.06
CA SER A 9 -6.14 -39.96 18.89
C SER A 9 -6.22 -38.62 18.11
N ALA A 10 -6.27 -37.51 18.83
CA ALA A 10 -6.23 -36.17 18.21
C ALA A 10 -4.91 -35.95 17.46
N LYS A 11 -3.80 -36.29 18.07
CA LYS A 11 -2.46 -36.17 17.49
C LYS A 11 -2.26 -37.10 16.28
N GLU A 12 -2.73 -38.32 16.35
CA GLU A 12 -2.67 -39.27 15.23
C GLU A 12 -3.53 -38.79 14.05
N ALA A 13 -4.74 -38.30 14.31
CA ALA A 13 -5.59 -37.72 13.28
C ALA A 13 -4.96 -36.47 12.66
N PHE A 14 -4.39 -35.60 13.48
CA PHE A 14 -3.68 -34.42 13.01
C PHE A 14 -2.49 -34.80 12.11
N GLU A 15 -1.62 -35.72 12.55
CA GLU A 15 -0.48 -36.18 11.76
C GLU A 15 -0.92 -36.87 10.47
N PHE A 16 -1.99 -37.64 10.49
CA PHE A 16 -2.55 -38.27 9.31
C PHE A 16 -3.03 -37.24 8.28
N ILE A 17 -3.76 -36.21 8.74
CA ILE A 17 -4.21 -35.11 7.88
C ILE A 17 -2.99 -34.33 7.37
N ARG A 18 -2.09 -33.92 8.25
CA ARG A 18 -0.87 -33.20 7.93
C ARG A 18 -0.03 -33.91 6.86
N GLN A 19 0.15 -35.21 6.99
CA GLN A 19 0.93 -35.99 6.00
C GLN A 19 0.27 -36.04 4.61
N ARG A 20 -1.04 -35.90 4.53
CA ARG A 20 -1.77 -35.94 3.27
C ARG A 20 -2.01 -34.55 2.65
N THR A 21 -2.21 -33.54 3.47
CA THR A 21 -2.53 -32.18 3.01
C THR A 21 -1.32 -31.28 2.92
N CYS A 22 -0.31 -31.48 3.79
CA CYS A 22 0.84 -30.57 3.90
C CYS A 22 2.10 -31.03 3.15
N LYS A 23 2.09 -32.15 2.45
CA LYS A 23 3.22 -32.64 1.63
C LYS A 23 3.02 -32.42 0.13
N LEU A 24 2.30 -31.37 -0.22
CA LEU A 24 2.08 -31.01 -1.62
C LEU A 24 3.41 -30.58 -2.24
N ARG A 25 3.81 -31.25 -3.31
CA ARG A 25 5.09 -31.00 -4.00
C ARG A 25 4.94 -30.20 -5.28
N SER A 26 3.73 -30.11 -5.81
CA SER A 26 3.42 -29.46 -7.07
C SER A 26 2.16 -28.63 -6.90
N ILE A 27 2.11 -27.50 -7.63
CA ILE A 27 0.96 -26.60 -7.60
C ILE A 27 -0.33 -27.31 -8.06
N ASP A 28 -0.24 -28.23 -9.01
CA ASP A 28 -1.37 -28.97 -9.56
C ASP A 28 -2.04 -29.91 -8.54
N SER A 29 -1.33 -30.25 -7.45
CA SER A 29 -1.88 -31.04 -6.35
C SER A 29 -2.67 -30.23 -5.34
N LEU A 30 -2.70 -28.90 -5.46
CA LEU A 30 -3.52 -28.03 -4.62
C LEU A 30 -5.00 -28.19 -4.93
N TYR A 31 -5.82 -28.07 -3.90
CA TYR A 31 -7.26 -28.29 -4.02
C TYR A 31 -7.94 -27.33 -4.99
N ALA A 32 -7.37 -26.16 -5.25
CA ALA A 32 -7.88 -25.20 -6.23
C ALA A 32 -8.08 -25.79 -7.64
N PHE A 33 -7.26 -26.77 -8.04
CA PHE A 33 -7.40 -27.46 -9.33
C PHE A 33 -8.49 -28.53 -9.32
N HIS A 34 -9.07 -28.83 -8.17
CA HIS A 34 -10.14 -29.80 -7.95
C HIS A 34 -11.42 -29.18 -7.39
N TYR A 35 -11.38 -27.85 -7.13
CA TYR A 35 -12.50 -27.11 -6.57
C TYR A 35 -13.71 -27.15 -7.49
N ARG A 36 -14.86 -27.51 -6.94
CA ARG A 36 -16.13 -27.47 -7.67
C ARG A 36 -16.98 -26.34 -7.13
N GLN A 37 -17.21 -25.36 -7.99
CA GLN A 37 -18.04 -24.20 -7.66
C GLN A 37 -19.43 -24.62 -7.18
N PRO A 38 -19.92 -24.07 -6.05
CA PRO A 38 -21.31 -24.18 -5.64
C PRO A 38 -22.23 -23.49 -6.66
N ARG A 39 -23.52 -23.76 -6.60
CA ARG A 39 -24.49 -23.17 -7.55
C ARG A 39 -24.48 -21.65 -7.58
N SER A 40 -24.27 -21.01 -6.42
CA SER A 40 -24.21 -19.55 -6.28
C SER A 40 -23.05 -18.90 -7.04
N GLU A 41 -21.95 -19.60 -7.25
CA GLU A 41 -20.75 -19.07 -7.94
C GLU A 41 -20.74 -19.42 -9.44
N ARG A 42 -21.60 -20.35 -9.87
CA ARG A 42 -21.66 -20.75 -11.27
C ARG A 42 -22.17 -19.61 -12.15
N GLY A 43 -21.48 -19.36 -13.25
CA GLY A 43 -21.81 -18.30 -14.19
C GLY A 43 -21.23 -16.93 -13.82
N MET A 44 -20.47 -16.83 -12.72
CA MET A 44 -19.61 -15.68 -12.47
C MET A 44 -18.33 -15.81 -13.32
N ASP A 45 -17.76 -14.66 -13.71
CA ASP A 45 -16.52 -14.62 -14.46
C ASP A 45 -15.52 -13.67 -13.74
N GLY A 46 -15.02 -14.16 -12.62
CA GLY A 46 -14.08 -13.43 -11.80
C GLY A 46 -12.69 -13.29 -12.43
N TRP A 47 -12.33 -14.16 -13.37
CA TRP A 47 -11.06 -14.04 -14.07
C TRP A 47 -11.03 -12.87 -15.06
N SER A 48 -12.18 -12.42 -15.59
CA SER A 48 -12.30 -11.27 -16.47
C SER A 48 -12.56 -9.94 -15.76
N ILE A 49 -12.51 -9.92 -14.41
CA ILE A 49 -12.81 -8.71 -13.63
C ILE A 49 -11.83 -7.55 -13.93
N TYR A 50 -10.61 -7.85 -14.33
CA TYR A 50 -9.57 -6.90 -14.65
C TYR A 50 -9.07 -7.07 -16.07
N ASP A 51 -9.07 -5.97 -16.80
CA ASP A 51 -8.36 -5.79 -18.07
C ASP A 51 -7.53 -4.51 -17.99
N ALA A 52 -6.23 -4.61 -18.25
CA ALA A 52 -5.29 -3.50 -18.10
C ALA A 52 -5.63 -2.33 -19.05
N ARG A 53 -6.07 -2.62 -20.28
CA ARG A 53 -6.43 -1.57 -21.25
C ARG A 53 -7.69 -0.84 -20.82
N ALA A 54 -8.72 -1.59 -20.42
CA ALA A 54 -9.97 -1.03 -19.93
C ALA A 54 -9.74 -0.15 -18.70
N GLU A 55 -8.86 -0.57 -17.78
CA GLU A 55 -8.54 0.19 -16.59
C GLU A 55 -7.78 1.49 -16.92
N PHE A 56 -6.77 1.44 -17.79
CA PHE A 56 -6.08 2.66 -18.22
C PHE A 56 -6.98 3.58 -19.04
N MET A 57 -7.91 3.02 -19.86
CA MET A 57 -8.93 3.82 -20.54
C MET A 57 -9.86 4.52 -19.55
N ARG A 58 -10.25 3.87 -18.46
CA ARG A 58 -11.04 4.47 -17.38
C ARG A 58 -10.31 5.67 -16.77
N GLN A 59 -9.00 5.58 -16.60
CA GLN A 59 -8.15 6.68 -16.14
C GLN A 59 -7.90 7.74 -17.24
N GLY A 60 -8.43 7.53 -18.44
CA GLY A 60 -8.36 8.44 -19.56
C GLY A 60 -7.11 8.31 -20.43
N ILE A 61 -6.42 7.16 -20.35
CA ILE A 61 -5.27 6.87 -21.21
C ILE A 61 -5.74 5.98 -22.35
N ASN A 62 -5.75 6.52 -23.56
CA ASN A 62 -6.15 5.83 -24.77
C ASN A 62 -4.94 5.41 -25.60
N GLU A 63 -5.06 4.32 -26.36
CA GLU A 63 -4.00 3.86 -27.27
C GLU A 63 -3.65 4.87 -28.37
N LYS A 64 -4.65 5.65 -28.80
CA LYS A 64 -4.54 6.59 -29.93
C LYS A 64 -4.36 8.04 -29.52
N ALA A 65 -4.72 8.40 -28.29
CA ALA A 65 -4.66 9.77 -27.80
C ALA A 65 -3.48 9.93 -26.85
N THR A 66 -2.52 10.75 -27.24
CA THR A 66 -1.34 11.09 -26.44
C THR A 66 -1.47 12.44 -25.76
N ASP A 67 -2.66 13.03 -25.81
CA ASP A 67 -3.00 14.34 -25.25
C ASP A 67 -2.78 14.44 -23.73
N LYS A 68 -2.87 13.29 -23.03
CA LYS A 68 -2.59 13.21 -21.59
C LYS A 68 -1.15 12.88 -21.24
N GLY A 69 -0.24 12.87 -22.22
CA GLY A 69 1.17 12.61 -22.03
C GLY A 69 1.54 11.14 -21.77
N TRP A 70 0.58 10.19 -21.93
CA TRP A 70 0.78 8.76 -21.66
C TRP A 70 0.38 7.89 -22.85
N ARG A 71 1.02 6.74 -23.00
CA ARG A 71 0.70 5.70 -23.98
C ARG A 71 0.77 4.31 -23.37
N LEU A 72 0.08 3.35 -23.98
CA LEU A 72 0.21 1.94 -23.65
C LEU A 72 1.31 1.32 -24.50
N SER A 73 2.25 0.64 -23.85
CA SER A 73 3.32 -0.12 -24.49
C SER A 73 3.08 -1.61 -24.32
N THR A 74 3.25 -2.36 -25.40
CA THR A 74 3.17 -3.83 -25.43
C THR A 74 4.55 -4.47 -25.39
N ILE A 75 5.58 -3.74 -24.99
CA ILE A 75 6.96 -4.24 -24.92
C ILE A 75 7.11 -5.51 -24.09
N ASN A 76 6.19 -5.71 -23.14
CA ASN A 76 6.16 -6.88 -22.25
C ASN A 76 5.07 -7.90 -22.61
N HIS A 77 4.55 -7.90 -23.84
CA HIS A 77 3.42 -8.75 -24.25
C HIS A 77 3.69 -10.26 -24.05
N ASP A 78 4.94 -10.68 -24.15
CA ASP A 78 5.41 -12.05 -23.96
C ASP A 78 6.16 -12.25 -22.64
N TYR A 79 6.14 -11.26 -21.76
CA TYR A 79 6.84 -11.23 -20.47
C TYR A 79 8.37 -11.34 -20.54
N SER A 80 8.97 -11.25 -21.71
CA SER A 80 10.43 -11.34 -21.87
C SER A 80 11.16 -10.09 -21.42
N PHE A 81 10.48 -8.95 -21.41
CA PHE A 81 11.05 -7.70 -20.89
C PHE A 81 11.16 -7.71 -19.36
N CYS A 82 10.10 -8.13 -18.67
CA CYS A 82 10.03 -8.28 -17.21
C CYS A 82 8.96 -9.33 -16.86
N ASP A 83 9.38 -10.48 -16.35
CA ASP A 83 8.52 -11.63 -16.03
C ASP A 83 7.56 -11.44 -14.87
N THR A 84 7.73 -10.35 -14.10
CA THR A 84 6.93 -10.00 -12.93
C THR A 84 6.14 -8.71 -13.12
N TYR A 85 6.12 -8.15 -14.32
CA TYR A 85 5.29 -7.01 -14.71
C TYR A 85 4.12 -7.46 -15.60
N PRO A 86 3.04 -6.68 -15.69
CA PRO A 86 1.93 -6.97 -16.59
C PRO A 86 2.37 -6.91 -18.06
N SER A 87 1.62 -7.57 -18.92
CA SER A 87 1.85 -7.62 -20.38
C SER A 87 1.71 -6.25 -21.05
N VAL A 88 0.89 -5.37 -20.49
CA VAL A 88 0.67 -3.99 -20.97
C VAL A 88 1.18 -3.01 -19.92
N LEU A 89 2.02 -2.07 -20.35
CA LEU A 89 2.62 -1.04 -19.50
C LEU A 89 2.18 0.35 -19.94
N ALA A 90 1.76 1.21 -19.01
CA ALA A 90 1.55 2.63 -19.28
C ALA A 90 2.84 3.41 -19.00
N VAL A 91 3.31 4.11 -20.03
CA VAL A 91 4.58 4.86 -20.03
C VAL A 91 4.38 6.25 -20.66
N PRO A 92 5.25 7.24 -20.39
CA PRO A 92 5.14 8.54 -21.02
C PRO A 92 5.17 8.45 -22.56
N SER A 93 4.32 9.22 -23.23
CA SER A 93 4.14 9.15 -24.70
C SER A 93 5.41 9.52 -25.48
N ASN A 94 6.25 10.38 -24.92
CA ASN A 94 7.52 10.82 -25.52
C ASN A 94 8.70 9.85 -25.26
N ILE A 95 8.47 8.75 -24.57
CA ILE A 95 9.47 7.72 -24.30
C ILE A 95 9.25 6.52 -25.23
N SER A 96 10.26 6.20 -26.04
CA SER A 96 10.21 5.06 -26.95
C SER A 96 10.47 3.73 -26.23
N ASP A 97 10.05 2.62 -26.82
CA ASP A 97 10.35 1.28 -26.31
C ASP A 97 11.86 0.97 -26.29
N ASN A 98 12.63 1.58 -27.20
CA ASN A 98 14.08 1.48 -27.15
C ASN A 98 14.67 2.15 -25.89
N THR A 99 14.15 3.30 -25.50
CA THR A 99 14.53 3.93 -24.23
C THR A 99 14.25 3.01 -23.03
N LEU A 100 13.09 2.34 -23.01
CA LEU A 100 12.74 1.38 -21.97
C LEU A 100 13.72 0.20 -21.92
N LYS A 101 14.14 -0.31 -23.09
CA LYS A 101 15.15 -1.40 -23.18
C LYS A 101 16.49 -1.02 -22.57
N TYR A 102 16.93 0.22 -22.75
CA TYR A 102 18.18 0.70 -22.15
C TYR A 102 18.05 1.08 -20.66
N ALA A 103 16.85 1.40 -20.19
CA ALA A 103 16.60 1.72 -18.80
C ALA A 103 16.46 0.45 -17.92
N LYS A 104 16.00 -0.69 -18.50
CA LYS A 104 15.58 -1.86 -17.73
C LYS A 104 16.68 -2.43 -16.84
N ASP A 105 17.92 -2.48 -17.31
CA ASP A 105 19.02 -3.09 -16.57
C ASP A 105 19.46 -2.27 -15.35
N PHE A 106 19.04 -1.00 -15.28
CA PHE A 106 19.32 -0.14 -14.13
C PHE A 106 18.40 -0.41 -12.94
N ARG A 107 17.25 -1.03 -13.17
CA ARG A 107 16.31 -1.38 -12.08
C ARG A 107 16.43 -2.86 -11.71
N SER A 108 16.32 -3.16 -10.42
CA SER A 108 16.30 -4.55 -9.94
C SER A 108 15.21 -5.34 -10.68
N ARG A 109 15.56 -6.53 -11.14
CA ARG A 109 14.64 -7.42 -11.88
C ARG A 109 13.95 -6.78 -13.10
N ASN A 110 14.62 -5.81 -13.71
CA ASN A 110 14.12 -5.07 -14.88
C ASN A 110 12.79 -4.33 -14.65
N ARG A 111 12.45 -4.06 -13.38
CA ARG A 111 11.19 -3.41 -12.98
C ARG A 111 11.35 -1.90 -13.05
N ILE A 112 11.26 -1.36 -14.28
CA ILE A 112 11.39 0.07 -14.59
C ILE A 112 10.25 0.89 -13.97
N PRO A 113 10.39 2.23 -13.85
CA PRO A 113 9.30 3.12 -13.50
C PRO A 113 8.15 3.05 -14.52
N VAL A 114 6.95 2.69 -14.05
CA VAL A 114 5.72 2.65 -14.86
C VAL A 114 4.55 3.23 -14.09
N LEU A 115 3.56 3.71 -14.81
CA LEU A 115 2.34 4.26 -14.23
C LEU A 115 1.49 3.15 -13.62
N THR A 116 0.93 3.42 -12.43
CA THR A 116 -0.16 2.62 -11.88
C THR A 116 -1.45 3.45 -11.74
N TYR A 117 -1.35 4.75 -11.50
CA TYR A 117 -2.51 5.63 -11.35
C TYR A 117 -2.27 7.02 -11.95
N LEU A 118 -3.26 7.51 -12.69
CA LEU A 118 -3.34 8.89 -13.19
C LEU A 118 -4.54 9.59 -12.53
N HIS A 119 -4.26 10.62 -11.73
CA HIS A 119 -5.30 11.36 -11.05
C HIS A 119 -6.17 12.14 -12.06
N PRO A 120 -7.50 11.98 -12.08
CA PRO A 120 -8.36 12.46 -13.18
C PRO A 120 -8.45 13.98 -13.25
N VAL A 121 -8.24 14.69 -12.13
CA VAL A 121 -8.43 16.15 -12.05
C VAL A 121 -7.13 16.89 -12.36
N ASN A 122 -6.03 16.59 -11.65
CA ASN A 122 -4.77 17.33 -11.77
C ASN A 122 -3.71 16.63 -12.63
N MET A 123 -4.01 15.45 -13.17
CA MET A 123 -3.15 14.66 -14.04
C MET A 123 -1.81 14.27 -13.39
N CYS A 124 -1.68 14.41 -12.07
CA CYS A 124 -0.53 13.89 -11.33
C CYS A 124 -0.60 12.37 -11.22
N THR A 125 0.53 11.74 -11.01
CA THR A 125 0.67 10.29 -11.19
C THR A 125 1.22 9.60 -9.97
N ILE A 126 0.77 8.39 -9.75
CA ILE A 126 1.49 7.40 -8.96
C ILE A 126 2.18 6.45 -9.92
N MET A 127 3.50 6.36 -9.79
CA MET A 127 4.35 5.42 -10.51
C MET A 127 4.97 4.45 -9.54
N ARG A 128 5.34 3.29 -10.04
CA ARG A 128 6.02 2.25 -9.26
C ARG A 128 7.21 1.67 -9.99
N SER A 129 8.22 1.24 -9.22
CA SER A 129 9.40 0.55 -9.73
C SER A 129 10.03 -0.35 -8.66
N SER A 130 11.17 -0.96 -8.99
CA SER A 130 12.13 -1.48 -8.01
C SER A 130 13.26 -0.47 -7.76
N GLN A 131 14.13 -0.81 -6.80
CA GLN A 131 15.33 -0.03 -6.49
C GLN A 131 16.29 0.07 -7.68
N PRO A 132 17.01 1.20 -7.83
CA PRO A 132 18.06 1.35 -8.83
C PRO A 132 19.31 0.53 -8.47
N ARG A 133 20.08 0.16 -9.50
CA ARG A 133 21.40 -0.47 -9.36
C ARG A 133 22.52 0.56 -9.32
N SER A 134 22.41 1.50 -8.40
CA SER A 134 23.39 2.58 -8.24
C SER A 134 24.70 2.11 -7.60
N GLY A 135 24.64 1.15 -6.69
CA GLY A 135 25.80 0.63 -5.97
C GLY A 135 26.57 1.68 -5.18
N ILE A 136 27.71 1.31 -4.63
CA ILE A 136 28.60 2.20 -3.86
C ILE A 136 29.09 3.38 -4.75
N LEU A 137 29.33 3.11 -6.03
CA LEU A 137 29.82 4.12 -6.99
C LEU A 137 28.73 5.09 -7.44
N ARG A 138 27.51 5.00 -6.91
CA ARG A 138 26.35 5.84 -7.28
C ARG A 138 26.15 5.93 -8.78
N LYS A 139 26.23 4.80 -9.47
CA LYS A 139 26.00 4.73 -10.91
C LYS A 139 24.64 5.32 -11.26
N THR A 140 24.56 5.96 -12.40
CA THR A 140 23.37 6.60 -12.95
C THR A 140 23.03 5.97 -14.29
N ASN A 141 21.80 6.19 -14.78
CA ASN A 141 21.37 5.76 -16.10
C ASN A 141 20.48 6.85 -16.71
N ILE A 142 21.01 7.48 -17.74
CA ILE A 142 20.36 8.61 -18.43
C ILE A 142 18.96 8.21 -18.95
N GLN A 143 18.76 6.98 -19.39
CA GLN A 143 17.46 6.57 -19.92
C GLN A 143 16.41 6.39 -18.81
N ASP A 144 16.81 5.88 -17.64
CA ASP A 144 15.94 5.82 -16.46
C ASP A 144 15.58 7.23 -15.96
N GLU A 145 16.56 8.12 -15.90
CA GLU A 145 16.35 9.52 -15.51
C GLU A 145 15.43 10.26 -16.48
N ARG A 146 15.60 10.03 -17.79
CA ARG A 146 14.69 10.57 -18.82
C ARG A 146 13.28 10.03 -18.68
N LEU A 147 13.12 8.74 -18.38
CA LEU A 147 11.83 8.12 -18.15
C LEU A 147 11.11 8.75 -16.95
N VAL A 148 11.80 8.92 -15.82
CA VAL A 148 11.22 9.55 -14.62
C VAL A 148 10.93 11.04 -14.88
N SER A 149 11.84 11.76 -15.52
CA SER A 149 11.63 13.17 -15.86
C SER A 149 10.43 13.36 -16.79
N ALA A 150 10.31 12.53 -17.82
CA ALA A 150 9.17 12.57 -18.74
C ALA A 150 7.84 12.34 -18.02
N ALA A 151 7.82 11.41 -17.07
CA ALA A 151 6.64 11.14 -16.28
C ALA A 151 6.29 12.29 -15.32
N PHE A 152 7.29 12.89 -14.68
CA PHE A 152 7.09 14.02 -13.77
C PHE A 152 6.71 15.34 -14.48
N ASN A 153 6.84 15.38 -15.79
CA ASN A 153 6.42 16.51 -16.63
C ASN A 153 5.19 16.17 -17.51
N SER A 154 4.56 15.01 -17.33
CA SER A 154 3.48 14.53 -18.19
C SER A 154 2.19 15.35 -18.10
N ASN A 155 2.02 16.10 -17.03
CA ASN A 155 0.88 16.99 -16.81
C ASN A 155 1.09 18.42 -17.39
N LEU A 156 2.31 18.72 -17.82
CA LEU A 156 2.58 19.95 -18.55
C LEU A 156 2.11 19.74 -19.99
N SER A 157 1.18 20.54 -20.46
CA SER A 157 0.56 20.38 -21.79
C SER A 157 1.61 20.34 -22.92
N ASN A 158 1.37 19.54 -23.95
CA ASN A 158 2.18 19.41 -25.15
C ASN A 158 2.16 20.67 -26.04
N GLY A 159 2.40 21.82 -25.52
CA GLY A 159 2.39 23.06 -26.26
C GLY A 159 2.67 24.27 -25.36
N ALA A 160 3.92 24.49 -25.04
CA ALA A 160 4.47 25.80 -24.68
C ALA A 160 4.25 26.37 -23.29
N ASP A 161 4.06 25.60 -22.26
CA ASP A 161 4.14 26.20 -20.93
C ASP A 161 5.45 25.83 -20.27
N ASN A 162 6.44 26.73 -20.36
CA ASN A 162 7.60 26.72 -19.49
C ASN A 162 7.10 26.70 -18.04
N PRO A 163 7.81 26.02 -17.10
CA PRO A 163 7.51 26.14 -15.66
C PRO A 163 7.44 27.59 -15.16
N GLU A 164 7.97 28.53 -15.93
CA GLU A 164 7.93 29.98 -15.66
C GLU A 164 6.55 30.62 -15.90
N ASP A 165 5.61 29.90 -16.54
CA ASP A 165 4.27 30.41 -16.88
C ASP A 165 3.16 30.01 -15.91
N ILE A 166 3.51 29.47 -14.75
CA ILE A 166 2.56 29.10 -13.71
C ILE A 166 2.20 30.35 -12.91
N ILE A 167 0.92 30.71 -12.93
CA ILE A 167 0.36 31.82 -12.15
C ILE A 167 -0.50 31.28 -11.02
N ASP A 168 -0.49 31.94 -9.87
CA ASP A 168 -1.41 31.64 -8.78
C ASP A 168 -2.85 32.15 -9.07
N GLY A 169 -3.77 31.84 -8.19
CA GLY A 169 -5.21 32.18 -8.38
C GLY A 169 -5.51 33.67 -8.41
N ASP A 170 -4.56 34.56 -8.08
CA ASP A 170 -4.73 36.01 -8.13
C ASP A 170 -4.06 36.66 -9.37
N GLY A 171 -3.41 35.84 -10.22
CA GLY A 171 -2.77 36.29 -11.46
C GLY A 171 -1.33 36.78 -11.28
N THR A 172 -0.73 36.59 -10.13
CA THR A 172 0.68 36.95 -9.87
C THR A 172 1.61 35.82 -10.31
N ARG A 173 2.75 36.17 -10.92
CA ARG A 173 3.82 35.22 -11.22
C ARG A 173 4.43 34.74 -9.92
N LEU A 174 4.43 33.43 -9.69
CA LEU A 174 5.11 32.85 -8.53
C LEU A 174 6.63 33.12 -8.64
N PRO A 175 7.24 33.76 -7.65
CA PRO A 175 8.67 33.97 -7.67
C PRO A 175 9.40 32.63 -7.62
N ASN A 176 10.48 32.51 -8.39
CA ASN A 176 11.42 31.36 -8.44
C ASN A 176 12.20 31.17 -7.11
N GLY A 177 11.57 31.36 -5.99
CA GLY A 177 12.16 31.23 -4.65
C GLY A 177 11.23 30.40 -3.79
N GLY A 178 11.67 29.18 -3.52
CA GLY A 178 10.92 28.21 -2.77
C GLY A 178 10.33 28.73 -1.47
N PHE A 179 9.06 28.54 -1.30
CA PHE A 179 8.50 28.42 0.03
C PHE A 179 9.08 27.15 0.63
N GLU A 180 9.90 27.28 1.65
CA GLU A 180 10.21 26.16 2.53
C GLU A 180 8.89 25.65 3.10
N ALA A 181 8.52 24.44 2.67
CA ALA A 181 7.47 23.72 3.34
C ALA A 181 7.82 23.66 4.83
N ALA A 182 6.89 24.00 5.68
CA ALA A 182 7.03 23.70 7.09
C ALA A 182 7.53 22.26 7.21
N PRO A 183 8.61 22.01 7.97
CA PRO A 183 9.20 20.68 8.02
C PRO A 183 8.14 19.73 8.52
N MET A 184 7.73 18.78 7.68
CA MET A 184 7.05 17.60 8.17
C MET A 184 8.10 16.87 9.01
N LEU A 185 7.97 17.04 10.31
CA LEU A 185 8.82 16.50 11.35
C LEU A 185 8.78 14.96 11.27
N TYR A 186 9.70 14.40 10.52
CA TYR A 186 10.30 13.13 10.87
C TYR A 186 11.62 13.44 11.58
N ASP A 187 11.50 13.90 12.81
CA ASP A 187 12.63 14.02 13.71
C ASP A 187 12.97 12.62 14.27
N GLU A 188 14.24 12.36 14.46
CA GLU A 188 14.77 11.10 15.01
C GLU A 188 14.50 10.95 16.52
N GLY A 189 13.38 11.45 17.00
CA GLY A 189 13.03 11.41 18.41
C GLY A 189 11.54 11.21 18.62
N PHE A 190 11.16 10.02 19.00
CA PHE A 190 9.84 9.70 19.51
C PHE A 190 9.65 10.40 20.87
N ALA A 191 9.19 11.65 20.86
CA ALA A 191 8.73 12.35 22.06
C ALA A 191 7.21 12.41 22.04
N THR A 192 6.62 11.70 22.99
CA THR A 192 5.22 11.85 23.40
C THR A 192 4.96 13.29 23.84
N GLY A 193 4.13 14.00 23.10
CA GLY A 193 3.73 15.36 23.46
C GLY A 193 2.50 15.78 22.69
N SER A 194 1.36 15.75 23.37
CA SER A 194 0.09 16.28 22.92
C SER A 194 0.18 17.77 22.67
N SER A 195 -0.29 18.22 21.54
CA SER A 195 -0.96 19.50 21.30
C SER A 195 -0.65 20.07 19.92
N SER A 196 -1.53 19.89 18.98
CA SER A 196 -1.85 20.82 17.87
C SER A 196 -2.83 20.21 16.85
N GLN A 197 -3.87 19.54 17.31
CA GLN A 197 -4.91 18.97 16.45
C GLN A 197 -5.92 19.99 15.92
N THR A 198 -6.02 21.17 16.52
CA THR A 198 -7.10 22.13 16.24
C THR A 198 -6.84 23.06 15.05
N GLN A 199 -5.59 23.18 14.56
CA GLN A 199 -5.29 24.06 13.43
C GLN A 199 -5.19 23.35 12.07
N ARG A 200 -5.14 22.01 12.05
CA ARG A 200 -5.06 21.25 10.78
C ARG A 200 -6.41 21.02 10.11
N ASP A 201 -7.47 20.84 10.90
CA ASP A 201 -8.80 20.49 10.37
C ASP A 201 -9.48 21.66 9.62
N ALA A 202 -9.24 22.91 10.01
CA ALA A 202 -9.85 24.08 9.35
C ALA A 202 -9.25 24.39 7.96
N GLY A 203 -7.95 24.16 7.77
CA GLY A 203 -7.30 24.40 6.47
C GLY A 203 -7.54 23.29 5.46
N GLU A 204 -7.78 22.06 5.90
CA GLU A 204 -8.02 20.91 5.03
C GLU A 204 -9.46 20.87 4.49
N GLU A 205 -10.45 21.31 5.27
CA GLU A 205 -11.84 21.46 4.79
C GLU A 205 -11.99 22.60 3.77
N GLU A 206 -11.24 23.68 3.93
CA GLU A 206 -11.26 24.81 3.00
C GLU A 206 -10.61 24.45 1.64
N LEU A 207 -9.54 23.62 1.65
CA LEU A 207 -8.91 23.11 0.42
C LEU A 207 -9.72 22.00 -0.26
N ALA A 208 -10.40 21.15 0.50
CA ALA A 208 -11.26 20.10 -0.04
C ALA A 208 -12.59 20.63 -0.57
N GLY A 209 -13.02 21.81 -0.11
CA GLY A 209 -14.23 22.51 -0.54
C GLY A 209 -14.03 23.50 -1.70
N ALA A 210 -12.78 23.70 -2.15
CA ALA A 210 -12.51 24.55 -3.30
C ALA A 210 -13.08 23.88 -4.55
N GLU A 211 -14.20 24.39 -5.00
CA GLU A 211 -14.89 23.96 -6.22
C GLU A 211 -13.91 23.88 -7.39
N SER A 212 -13.96 22.80 -8.16
CA SER A 212 -13.14 22.52 -9.35
C SER A 212 -13.33 23.52 -10.51
N HIS A 213 -13.82 24.70 -10.24
CA HIS A 213 -14.05 25.76 -11.21
C HIS A 213 -12.80 26.51 -11.66
N GLY A 214 -11.59 26.06 -11.30
CA GLY A 214 -10.43 26.89 -11.47
C GLY A 214 -9.13 26.24 -11.87
N LEU A 215 -9.12 25.07 -12.53
CA LEU A 215 -7.87 24.51 -13.04
C LEU A 215 -7.25 25.31 -14.20
N TYR A 216 -8.01 26.23 -14.80
CA TYR A 216 -7.53 27.07 -15.90
C TYR A 216 -8.06 28.50 -15.73
N ASP A 217 -7.18 29.47 -15.86
CA ASP A 217 -7.57 30.87 -15.97
C ASP A 217 -8.45 31.06 -17.21
N LYS A 218 -9.68 31.49 -17.00
CA LYS A 218 -10.67 31.72 -18.07
C LYS A 218 -10.22 32.76 -19.09
N LYS A 219 -9.31 33.67 -18.76
CA LYS A 219 -8.82 34.73 -19.63
C LYS A 219 -7.60 34.33 -20.44
N THR A 220 -6.68 33.58 -19.83
CA THR A 220 -5.40 33.23 -20.44
C THR A 220 -5.35 31.80 -20.93
N GLY A 221 -6.31 30.96 -20.55
CA GLY A 221 -6.31 29.51 -20.81
C GLY A 221 -5.19 28.74 -20.10
N LYS A 222 -4.42 29.40 -19.23
CA LYS A 222 -3.31 28.80 -18.50
C LYS A 222 -3.81 28.02 -17.28
N ARG A 223 -3.14 26.95 -16.95
CA ARG A 223 -3.46 26.11 -15.80
C ARG A 223 -3.18 26.85 -14.51
N LEU A 224 -4.20 26.95 -13.66
CA LEU A 224 -4.06 27.48 -12.31
C LEU A 224 -3.71 26.33 -11.37
N ILE A 225 -2.60 26.46 -10.63
CA ILE A 225 -2.20 25.50 -9.60
C ILE A 225 -2.32 26.20 -8.26
N TYR A 226 -3.44 25.94 -7.58
CA TYR A 226 -3.70 26.53 -6.27
C TYR A 226 -2.96 25.71 -5.21
N GLY A 227 -2.07 26.32 -4.42
CA GLY A 227 -1.35 25.69 -3.31
C GLY A 227 -0.33 24.62 -3.70
N ALA A 228 0.01 24.50 -4.98
CA ALA A 228 0.94 23.48 -5.45
C ALA A 228 2.36 23.76 -4.98
N GLN A 229 2.89 22.89 -4.15
CA GLN A 229 4.30 22.92 -3.75
C GLN A 229 5.24 22.28 -4.77
N GLN A 230 4.78 21.88 -5.89
CA GLN A 230 5.49 21.40 -7.10
C GLN A 230 6.82 20.65 -6.90
N LYS A 231 7.02 19.98 -5.79
CA LYS A 231 8.15 19.07 -5.62
C LYS A 231 7.63 17.65 -5.78
N ASN A 232 7.94 17.06 -6.92
CA ASN A 232 7.66 15.64 -7.16
C ASN A 232 8.35 14.76 -6.11
N LEU A 233 7.82 13.58 -5.86
CA LEU A 233 8.33 12.67 -4.85
C LEU A 233 8.97 11.43 -5.45
N ILE A 234 10.14 11.06 -4.94
CA ILE A 234 10.64 9.69 -5.00
C ILE A 234 10.51 9.10 -3.60
N VAL A 235 9.72 8.05 -3.48
CA VAL A 235 9.37 7.41 -2.21
C VAL A 235 10.09 6.08 -2.11
N ASP A 236 11.13 6.01 -1.29
CA ASP A 236 11.74 4.75 -0.91
C ASP A 236 11.05 4.21 0.35
N ALA A 237 10.29 3.13 0.21
CA ALA A 237 9.54 2.54 1.32
C ALA A 237 10.42 1.97 2.44
N ARG A 238 11.71 1.78 2.20
CA ARG A 238 12.64 1.11 3.11
C ARG A 238 13.16 2.04 4.21
N PRO A 239 13.66 1.49 5.32
CA PRO A 239 14.60 2.20 6.19
C PRO A 239 15.88 2.56 5.44
N THR A 240 16.44 3.74 5.73
CA THR A 240 17.71 4.23 5.12
C THR A 240 18.84 3.23 5.24
N ILE A 241 18.97 2.57 6.39
CA ILE A 241 20.02 1.57 6.62
C ILE A 241 19.92 0.40 5.62
N ASN A 242 18.71 -0.03 5.28
CA ASN A 242 18.52 -1.10 4.29
C ASN A 242 18.92 -0.66 2.88
N ALA A 243 18.70 0.60 2.52
CA ALA A 243 19.15 1.15 1.25
C ALA A 243 20.69 1.20 1.18
N ILE A 244 21.33 1.58 2.28
CA ILE A 244 22.82 1.61 2.38
C ILE A 244 23.40 0.19 2.31
N VAL A 245 22.84 -0.78 3.03
CA VAL A 245 23.28 -2.18 2.96
C VAL A 245 23.16 -2.73 1.54
N ASN A 246 22.06 -2.42 0.85
CA ASN A 246 21.85 -2.84 -0.53
C ASN A 246 22.86 -2.19 -1.51
N GLN A 247 23.44 -1.02 -1.18
CA GLN A 247 24.50 -0.40 -2.00
C GLN A 247 25.74 -1.28 -2.08
N VAL A 248 26.10 -1.97 -1.01
CA VAL A 248 27.23 -2.93 -1.00
C VAL A 248 26.98 -4.08 -1.97
N GLN A 249 25.71 -4.44 -2.19
CA GLN A 249 25.29 -5.49 -3.11
C GLN A 249 25.08 -4.97 -4.55
N GLY A 250 25.46 -3.72 -4.84
CA GLY A 250 25.30 -3.13 -6.17
C GLY A 250 23.94 -2.49 -6.45
N PHE A 251 23.04 -2.43 -5.47
CA PHE A 251 21.74 -1.76 -5.53
C PHE A 251 21.80 -0.39 -4.84
N GLY A 252 20.68 0.21 -4.49
CA GLY A 252 20.68 1.44 -3.70
C GLY A 252 19.40 2.26 -3.83
N SER A 253 19.58 3.57 -3.87
CA SER A 253 18.50 4.54 -4.05
C SER A 253 19.00 5.63 -5.01
N GLU A 254 18.08 6.41 -5.56
CA GLU A 254 18.37 7.45 -6.56
C GLU A 254 19.34 8.50 -6.04
N THR A 255 20.24 8.97 -6.92
CA THR A 255 21.09 10.13 -6.66
C THR A 255 20.31 11.38 -7.07
N MET A 256 19.94 12.21 -6.10
CA MET A 256 18.96 13.29 -6.31
C MET A 256 19.45 14.42 -7.20
N ASP A 257 20.74 14.57 -7.41
CA ASP A 257 21.33 15.59 -8.30
C ASP A 257 20.79 15.48 -9.74
N ASN A 258 20.34 14.28 -10.14
CA ASN A 258 19.81 14.00 -11.47
C ASN A 258 18.28 14.21 -11.59
N TYR A 259 17.58 14.46 -10.48
CA TYR A 259 16.12 14.60 -10.44
C TYR A 259 15.73 16.00 -9.97
N LYS A 260 15.69 16.93 -10.93
CA LYS A 260 15.33 18.33 -10.65
C LYS A 260 13.90 18.43 -10.09
N HIS A 261 13.67 19.39 -9.21
CA HIS A 261 12.36 19.65 -8.58
C HIS A 261 11.73 18.43 -7.91
N THR A 262 12.57 17.50 -7.42
CA THR A 262 12.11 16.26 -6.80
C THR A 262 12.69 16.12 -5.40
N LYS A 263 11.87 15.66 -4.45
CA LYS A 263 12.28 15.31 -3.08
C LYS A 263 12.25 13.79 -2.94
N LYS A 264 13.27 13.25 -2.29
CA LYS A 264 13.27 11.84 -1.89
C LYS A 264 12.94 11.72 -0.40
N ILE A 265 12.06 10.78 -0.09
CA ILE A 265 11.68 10.44 1.29
C ILE A 265 11.85 8.94 1.53
N PHE A 266 12.21 8.58 2.77
CA PHE A 266 12.24 7.21 3.26
C PHE A 266 11.07 7.01 4.23
N LEU A 267 10.34 5.89 4.10
CA LEU A 267 9.15 5.64 4.93
C LEU A 267 9.41 4.66 6.09
N TYR A 268 10.60 4.13 6.20
CA TYR A 268 11.02 3.26 7.30
C TYR A 268 10.15 2.02 7.53
N ILE A 269 9.45 1.54 6.48
CA ILE A 269 8.60 0.36 6.56
C ILE A 269 9.45 -0.90 6.57
N GLY A 270 9.22 -1.77 7.56
CA GLY A 270 9.88 -3.05 7.71
C GLY A 270 9.73 -3.96 6.49
N ASN A 271 10.66 -4.88 6.30
CA ASN A 271 10.55 -5.90 5.26
C ASN A 271 9.64 -7.06 5.70
N ILE A 272 9.41 -8.01 4.79
CA ILE A 272 8.56 -9.20 5.05
C ILE A 272 8.98 -10.01 6.29
N HIS A 273 10.27 -10.06 6.61
CA HIS A 273 10.76 -10.80 7.79
C HIS A 273 10.37 -10.10 9.09
N VAL A 274 10.47 -8.77 9.12
CA VAL A 274 10.02 -7.96 10.26
C VAL A 274 8.51 -8.12 10.46
N MET A 275 7.72 -8.00 9.39
CA MET A 275 6.26 -8.16 9.44
C MET A 275 5.85 -9.56 9.91
N ARG A 276 6.53 -10.59 9.42
CA ARG A 276 6.28 -11.97 9.81
C ARG A 276 6.60 -12.21 11.29
N ASN A 277 7.74 -11.74 11.77
CA ASN A 277 8.10 -11.86 13.19
C ASN A 277 7.11 -11.12 14.09
N SER A 278 6.63 -9.96 13.64
CA SER A 278 5.58 -9.20 14.32
C SER A 278 4.27 -10.01 14.38
N LEU A 279 3.82 -10.54 13.25
CA LEU A 279 2.61 -11.36 13.17
C LEU A 279 2.73 -12.64 14.02
N GLN A 280 3.91 -13.27 14.05
CA GLN A 280 4.15 -14.46 14.89
C GLN A 280 3.93 -14.14 16.37
N LYS A 281 4.41 -12.99 16.86
CA LYS A 281 4.14 -12.57 18.23
C LYS A 281 2.65 -12.33 18.50
N VAL A 282 1.90 -11.82 17.50
CA VAL A 282 0.44 -11.69 17.62
C VAL A 282 -0.21 -13.07 17.75
N VAL A 283 0.19 -14.03 16.91
CA VAL A 283 -0.29 -15.41 16.99
C VAL A 283 0.04 -16.03 18.35
N ASP A 284 1.28 -15.85 18.83
CA ASP A 284 1.69 -16.33 20.14
C ASP A 284 0.91 -15.69 21.29
N ALA A 285 0.47 -14.45 21.13
CA ALA A 285 -0.34 -13.74 22.14
C ALA A 285 -1.77 -14.31 22.26
N ILE A 286 -2.32 -14.82 21.15
CA ILE A 286 -3.72 -15.26 21.09
C ILE A 286 -3.90 -16.78 21.18
N LYS A 287 -2.87 -17.57 20.94
CA LYS A 287 -2.98 -19.04 20.81
C LYS A 287 -3.54 -19.73 22.05
N ASP A 288 -3.17 -19.25 23.25
CA ASP A 288 -3.59 -19.86 24.51
C ASP A 288 -5.06 -19.53 24.83
N ALA A 289 -5.58 -18.43 24.29
CA ALA A 289 -6.99 -18.04 24.42
C ALA A 289 -7.94 -18.95 23.63
N ASP A 290 -7.46 -19.76 22.70
CA ASP A 290 -8.25 -20.76 21.98
C ASP A 290 -8.54 -22.00 22.83
N VAL A 291 -7.64 -22.33 23.77
CA VAL A 291 -7.69 -23.54 24.59
C VAL A 291 -8.17 -23.26 26.01
N SER A 292 -7.85 -22.09 26.53
CA SER A 292 -8.21 -21.62 27.86
C SER A 292 -9.10 -20.37 27.75
N ALA A 293 -10.01 -20.16 28.68
CA ALA A 293 -10.82 -18.94 28.74
C ALA A 293 -10.01 -17.68 29.16
N LEU A 294 -8.70 -17.69 28.92
CA LEU A 294 -7.82 -16.57 29.23
C LEU A 294 -7.85 -15.55 28.09
N PRO A 295 -7.83 -14.25 28.38
CA PRO A 295 -7.71 -13.22 27.35
C PRO A 295 -6.33 -13.30 26.66
N PRO A 296 -6.19 -12.72 25.45
CA PRO A 296 -4.91 -12.60 24.76
C PRO A 296 -3.85 -11.92 25.63
N ASN A 297 -2.60 -12.38 25.51
CA ASN A 297 -1.48 -11.79 26.27
C ASN A 297 -1.17 -10.38 25.77
N GLN A 298 -1.54 -9.36 26.54
CA GLN A 298 -1.40 -7.95 26.19
C GLN A 298 0.06 -7.51 26.02
N ASP A 299 0.99 -8.05 26.81
CA ASP A 299 2.42 -7.72 26.71
C ASP A 299 3.01 -8.22 25.37
N LEU A 300 2.61 -9.41 24.94
CA LEU A 300 3.01 -9.94 23.64
C LEU A 300 2.36 -9.17 22.50
N LEU A 301 1.07 -8.78 22.60
CA LEU A 301 0.41 -7.92 21.62
C LEU A 301 1.15 -6.60 21.48
N GLN A 302 1.48 -5.94 22.58
CA GLN A 302 2.22 -4.68 22.57
C GLN A 302 3.63 -4.86 22.00
N SER A 303 4.37 -5.88 22.45
CA SER A 303 5.73 -6.16 21.97
C SER A 303 5.81 -6.63 20.51
N SER A 304 4.66 -7.00 19.91
CA SER A 304 4.59 -7.33 18.49
C SER A 304 4.87 -6.13 17.59
N GLU A 305 4.57 -4.91 18.04
CA GLU A 305 4.60 -3.69 17.26
C GLU A 305 3.72 -3.75 15.99
N TRP A 306 2.75 -4.69 15.91
CA TRP A 306 1.93 -4.89 14.72
C TRP A 306 1.16 -3.63 14.32
N LEU A 307 0.51 -2.96 15.28
CA LEU A 307 -0.21 -1.71 15.01
C LEU A 307 0.73 -0.58 14.56
N LYS A 308 1.96 -0.53 15.05
CA LYS A 308 2.99 0.41 14.60
C LYS A 308 3.37 0.16 13.14
N HIS A 309 3.46 -1.10 12.71
CA HIS A 309 3.69 -1.42 11.31
C HIS A 309 2.51 -1.01 10.42
N ILE A 310 1.28 -1.27 10.84
CA ILE A 310 0.07 -0.78 10.15
C ILE A 310 0.08 0.75 10.05
N HIS A 311 0.38 1.44 11.16
CA HIS A 311 0.52 2.89 11.19
C HIS A 311 1.54 3.39 10.16
N SER A 312 2.74 2.79 10.11
CA SER A 312 3.81 3.23 9.19
C SER A 312 3.39 3.10 7.73
N VAL A 313 2.70 2.02 7.36
CA VAL A 313 2.20 1.81 6.00
C VAL A 313 1.10 2.82 5.65
N LEU A 314 0.14 3.04 6.56
CA LEU A 314 -0.95 3.99 6.36
C LEU A 314 -0.44 5.44 6.28
N ALA A 315 0.49 5.84 7.16
CA ALA A 315 1.10 7.17 7.14
C ALA A 315 1.88 7.42 5.84
N GLY A 316 2.58 6.39 5.34
CA GLY A 316 3.26 6.47 4.05
C GLY A 316 2.29 6.66 2.89
N ALA A 317 1.19 5.90 2.86
CA ALA A 317 0.16 6.01 1.84
C ALA A 317 -0.57 7.36 1.91
N ASP A 318 -0.87 7.86 3.12
CA ASP A 318 -1.46 9.18 3.36
C ASP A 318 -0.55 10.30 2.82
N THR A 319 0.75 10.23 3.09
CA THR A 319 1.74 11.19 2.56
C THR A 319 1.73 11.22 1.02
N ILE A 320 1.68 10.05 0.38
CA ILE A 320 1.62 9.95 -1.08
C ILE A 320 0.30 10.52 -1.61
N ALA A 321 -0.82 10.11 -1.03
CA ALA A 321 -2.15 10.55 -1.46
C ALA A 321 -2.31 12.07 -1.32
N ARG A 322 -1.87 12.67 -0.22
CA ARG A 322 -1.87 14.13 -0.04
C ARG A 322 -0.97 14.84 -1.04
N SER A 323 0.21 14.30 -1.30
CA SER A 323 1.14 14.89 -2.29
C SER A 323 0.55 14.88 -3.69
N VAL A 324 -0.13 13.80 -4.09
CA VAL A 324 -0.74 13.68 -5.41
C VAL A 324 -2.06 14.46 -5.50
N GLY A 325 -2.97 14.28 -4.54
CA GLY A 325 -4.32 14.84 -4.59
C GLY A 325 -4.37 16.33 -4.24
N ILE A 326 -3.59 16.75 -3.22
CA ILE A 326 -3.60 18.13 -2.71
C ILE A 326 -2.35 18.89 -3.17
N GLY A 327 -1.18 18.29 -3.03
CA GLY A 327 0.10 18.93 -3.37
C GLY A 327 0.39 19.02 -4.87
N HIS A 328 -0.47 18.45 -5.72
CA HIS A 328 -0.32 18.42 -7.19
C HIS A 328 1.07 17.95 -7.64
N SER A 329 1.60 16.94 -6.97
CA SER A 329 2.94 16.39 -7.20
C SER A 329 2.85 14.97 -7.73
N HIS A 330 3.73 14.60 -8.64
CA HIS A 330 3.89 13.21 -9.07
C HIS A 330 4.66 12.41 -8.01
N ALA A 331 4.39 11.12 -7.90
CA ALA A 331 5.09 10.23 -6.99
C ALA A 331 5.63 8.99 -7.71
N LEU A 332 6.92 8.68 -7.52
CA LEU A 332 7.52 7.40 -7.88
C LEU A 332 7.79 6.60 -6.61
N ILE A 333 7.17 5.44 -6.48
CA ILE A 333 7.24 4.60 -5.29
C ILE A 333 8.07 3.35 -5.60
N HIS A 334 9.04 3.06 -4.74
CA HIS A 334 9.78 1.82 -4.82
C HIS A 334 10.14 1.26 -3.44
N CYS A 335 10.55 0.01 -3.43
CA CYS A 335 11.22 -0.64 -2.30
C CYS A 335 12.46 -1.39 -2.81
N SER A 336 12.74 -2.62 -2.39
CA SER A 336 13.81 -3.41 -3.00
C SER A 336 13.40 -3.93 -4.37
N ASP A 337 12.39 -4.80 -4.43
CA ASP A 337 11.92 -5.42 -5.67
C ASP A 337 10.64 -4.80 -6.24
N GLY A 338 9.95 -3.91 -5.51
CA GLY A 338 8.79 -3.20 -6.00
C GLY A 338 7.47 -3.99 -6.00
N TRP A 339 7.36 -5.10 -5.25
CA TRP A 339 6.16 -5.95 -5.24
C TRP A 339 5.52 -6.21 -3.86
N ASP A 340 6.18 -5.88 -2.73
CA ASP A 340 5.60 -6.00 -1.38
C ASP A 340 5.14 -4.61 -0.88
N ARG A 341 6.02 -3.84 -0.24
CA ARG A 341 5.73 -2.50 0.30
C ARG A 341 5.18 -1.53 -0.75
N THR A 342 5.71 -1.60 -1.96
CA THR A 342 5.26 -0.76 -3.08
C THR A 342 3.81 -1.04 -3.43
N SER A 343 3.38 -2.31 -3.49
CA SER A 343 1.98 -2.67 -3.75
C SER A 343 1.05 -2.16 -2.64
N GLN A 344 1.46 -2.26 -1.36
CA GLN A 344 0.71 -1.73 -0.23
C GLN A 344 0.51 -0.21 -0.36
N LEU A 345 1.58 0.52 -0.62
CA LEU A 345 1.55 1.98 -0.71
C LEU A 345 0.72 2.47 -1.91
N CYS A 346 0.93 1.89 -3.10
CA CYS A 346 0.16 2.24 -4.30
C CYS A 346 -1.33 2.00 -4.07
N ALA A 347 -1.70 0.78 -3.69
CA ALA A 347 -3.10 0.40 -3.53
C ALA A 347 -3.83 1.24 -2.46
N LEU A 348 -3.21 1.48 -1.31
CA LEU A 348 -3.81 2.30 -0.25
C LEU A 348 -3.93 3.77 -0.67
N SER A 349 -2.91 4.33 -1.33
CA SER A 349 -2.99 5.71 -1.84
C SER A 349 -4.09 5.86 -2.89
N GLU A 350 -4.26 4.88 -3.77
CA GLU A 350 -5.31 4.89 -4.79
C GLU A 350 -6.71 4.76 -4.19
N ILE A 351 -6.90 3.98 -3.13
CA ILE A 351 -8.16 3.94 -2.37
C ILE A 351 -8.48 5.31 -1.77
N MET A 352 -7.47 6.04 -1.27
CA MET A 352 -7.66 7.37 -0.72
C MET A 352 -8.01 8.42 -1.79
N LEU A 353 -7.48 8.24 -3.00
CA LEU A 353 -7.62 9.21 -4.10
C LEU A 353 -8.83 8.95 -5.00
N ASP A 354 -9.18 7.68 -5.25
CA ASP A 354 -10.16 7.30 -6.27
C ASP A 354 -11.37 6.57 -5.66
N PRO A 355 -12.56 7.21 -5.68
CA PRO A 355 -13.80 6.59 -5.21
C PRO A 355 -14.13 5.26 -5.89
N TYR A 356 -13.74 5.08 -7.15
CA TYR A 356 -13.96 3.82 -7.87
C TYR A 356 -13.35 2.62 -7.13
N TYR A 357 -12.14 2.74 -6.61
CA TYR A 357 -11.48 1.67 -5.88
C TYR A 357 -12.08 1.36 -4.49
N ARG A 358 -13.01 2.20 -4.02
CA ARG A 358 -13.81 1.97 -2.81
C ARG A 358 -15.07 1.15 -3.09
N THR A 359 -15.42 0.93 -4.34
CA THR A 359 -16.50 0.00 -4.73
C THR A 359 -15.98 -1.44 -4.70
N LEU A 360 -16.88 -2.41 -4.53
CA LEU A 360 -16.49 -3.82 -4.55
C LEU A 360 -15.78 -4.19 -5.86
N LYS A 361 -16.32 -3.76 -7.01
CA LYS A 361 -15.70 -4.01 -8.31
C LYS A 361 -14.34 -3.33 -8.42
N GLY A 362 -14.27 -2.06 -8.07
CA GLY A 362 -13.02 -1.29 -8.15
C GLY A 362 -11.95 -1.85 -7.22
N PHE A 363 -12.31 -2.31 -6.03
CA PHE A 363 -11.38 -2.97 -5.11
C PHE A 363 -10.80 -4.26 -5.70
N MET A 364 -11.63 -5.11 -6.32
CA MET A 364 -11.15 -6.32 -7.00
C MET A 364 -10.20 -5.97 -8.15
N VAL A 365 -10.55 -4.97 -8.97
CA VAL A 365 -9.68 -4.43 -10.04
C VAL A 365 -8.35 -3.92 -9.48
N LEU A 366 -8.38 -3.20 -8.36
CA LEU A 366 -7.18 -2.66 -7.71
C LEU A 366 -6.24 -3.79 -7.26
N VAL A 367 -6.79 -4.84 -6.63
CA VAL A 367 -5.99 -6.00 -6.19
C VAL A 367 -5.38 -6.72 -7.39
N GLU A 368 -6.16 -6.96 -8.45
CA GLU A 368 -5.64 -7.56 -9.67
C GLU A 368 -4.54 -6.70 -10.31
N LYS A 369 -4.75 -5.39 -10.40
CA LYS A 369 -3.79 -4.45 -10.98
C LYS A 369 -2.51 -4.36 -10.14
N ASP A 370 -2.60 -3.86 -8.90
CA ASP A 370 -1.41 -3.45 -8.14
C ASP A 370 -0.71 -4.58 -7.39
N TRP A 371 -1.39 -5.70 -7.19
CA TRP A 371 -0.81 -6.84 -6.50
C TRP A 371 -0.52 -7.98 -7.46
N ALA A 372 -1.54 -8.52 -8.13
CA ALA A 372 -1.39 -9.72 -8.92
C ALA A 372 -0.61 -9.49 -10.23
N SER A 373 -1.02 -8.50 -11.04
CA SER A 373 -0.35 -8.22 -12.32
C SER A 373 1.03 -7.62 -12.12
N PHE A 374 1.24 -6.83 -11.07
CA PHE A 374 2.56 -6.30 -10.72
C PHE A 374 3.41 -7.26 -9.89
N GLY A 375 3.07 -8.54 -9.84
CA GLY A 375 3.95 -9.61 -9.43
C GLY A 375 4.19 -9.70 -7.93
N HIS A 376 3.19 -9.36 -7.09
CA HIS A 376 3.30 -9.68 -5.68
C HIS A 376 3.41 -11.19 -5.50
N MET A 377 4.34 -11.62 -4.67
CA MET A 377 4.74 -13.02 -4.52
C MET A 377 3.75 -13.81 -3.63
N PHE A 378 2.45 -13.83 -4.01
CA PHE A 378 1.39 -14.46 -3.23
C PHE A 378 1.73 -15.89 -2.81
N ARG A 379 2.08 -16.74 -3.78
CA ARG A 379 2.42 -18.15 -3.52
C ARG A 379 3.58 -18.28 -2.52
N LEU A 380 4.61 -17.46 -2.71
CA LEU A 380 5.80 -17.49 -1.87
C LEU A 380 5.53 -16.94 -0.45
N ARG A 381 4.54 -16.04 -0.31
CA ARG A 381 4.15 -15.44 0.97
C ARG A 381 3.18 -16.33 1.75
N SER A 382 2.27 -17.00 1.05
CA SER A 382 1.27 -17.90 1.64
C SER A 382 1.83 -19.26 2.07
N GLY A 383 2.92 -19.72 1.42
CA GLY A 383 3.50 -21.02 1.73
C GLY A 383 2.62 -22.21 1.35
N HIS A 384 1.79 -22.09 0.31
CA HIS A 384 0.91 -23.17 -0.17
C HIS A 384 1.66 -24.49 -0.47
N LEU A 385 2.94 -24.41 -0.84
CA LEU A 385 3.80 -25.56 -1.03
C LEU A 385 4.89 -25.56 0.04
N ASN A 386 4.98 -26.63 0.85
CA ASN A 386 5.90 -26.71 1.98
C ASN A 386 7.38 -26.47 1.65
N HIS A 387 7.81 -26.84 0.45
CA HIS A 387 9.19 -26.65 0.02
C HIS A 387 9.51 -25.19 -0.38
N GLU A 388 8.49 -24.35 -0.60
CA GLU A 388 8.68 -22.94 -0.93
C GLU A 388 9.04 -22.09 0.29
N ASN A 389 8.78 -22.60 1.51
CA ASN A 389 9.24 -22.01 2.77
C ASN A 389 10.75 -22.19 3.03
N TRP A 390 11.44 -22.84 2.12
CA TRP A 390 12.86 -23.17 2.20
C TRP A 390 13.75 -21.98 2.61
N PHE A 391 13.54 -20.81 2.05
CA PHE A 391 14.35 -19.63 2.38
C PHE A 391 14.21 -19.20 3.85
N THR A 392 13.07 -19.40 4.43
CA THR A 392 12.82 -19.08 5.84
C THR A 392 13.42 -20.15 6.75
N ILE A 393 13.21 -21.42 6.42
CA ILE A 393 13.72 -22.57 7.17
C ILE A 393 15.25 -22.58 7.15
N GLN A 394 15.88 -22.27 6.03
CA GLN A 394 17.34 -22.25 5.92
C GLN A 394 17.97 -21.12 6.74
N LYS A 395 17.33 -19.95 6.80
CA LYS A 395 17.82 -18.83 7.61
C LYS A 395 17.66 -19.09 9.10
N ASP A 396 16.58 -19.72 9.51
CA ASP A 396 16.29 -20.07 10.90
C ASP A 396 17.17 -21.25 11.35
N ALA A 397 17.47 -22.19 10.47
CA ALA A 397 18.42 -23.28 10.72
C ALA A 397 19.86 -22.77 10.87
N LEU A 398 20.25 -21.76 10.08
CA LEU A 398 21.56 -21.09 10.21
C LEU A 398 21.67 -20.25 11.48
N ALA A 399 20.53 -19.76 12.00
CA ALA A 399 20.45 -19.02 13.26
C ALA A 399 20.36 -19.92 14.50
N GLY A 400 20.36 -21.25 14.33
CA GLY A 400 20.28 -22.22 15.44
C GLY A 400 18.92 -22.33 16.11
N THR A 401 17.89 -21.74 15.51
CA THR A 401 16.50 -21.85 15.97
C THR A 401 15.83 -23.02 15.26
N THR A 402 15.64 -24.10 15.97
CA THR A 402 14.79 -25.23 15.54
C THR A 402 13.33 -24.80 15.59
N ILE A 403 12.81 -24.31 14.48
CA ILE A 403 11.37 -24.13 14.32
C ILE A 403 10.81 -25.48 13.88
N ASN A 404 10.00 -26.08 14.75
CA ASN A 404 9.15 -27.21 14.36
C ASN A 404 8.19 -26.74 13.25
N PRO A 405 8.21 -27.35 12.05
CA PRO A 405 7.35 -26.90 10.93
C PRO A 405 5.85 -27.15 11.15
N GLY A 406 5.44 -27.50 12.35
CA GLY A 406 4.09 -27.95 12.67
C GLY A 406 3.20 -26.98 13.45
N GLU A 407 3.70 -25.80 13.82
CA GLU A 407 2.99 -24.96 14.80
C GLU A 407 2.43 -23.62 14.27
N THR A 408 2.35 -23.40 12.99
CA THR A 408 1.68 -22.18 12.49
C THR A 408 0.25 -22.51 12.05
N ASP A 409 -0.69 -22.11 12.86
CA ASP A 409 -2.15 -22.20 12.60
C ASP A 409 -2.59 -21.17 11.55
N THR A 410 -1.89 -21.10 10.41
CA THR A 410 -2.32 -20.39 9.21
C THR A 410 -3.31 -21.21 8.38
N ALA A 411 -3.66 -22.40 8.87
CA ALA A 411 -4.41 -23.39 8.13
C ALA A 411 -5.79 -22.94 7.66
N ALA A 412 -6.49 -22.07 8.38
CA ALA A 412 -7.83 -21.64 7.99
C ALA A 412 -7.81 -20.57 6.88
N ALA A 413 -6.91 -19.59 6.95
CA ALA A 413 -6.73 -18.58 5.91
C ALA A 413 -6.09 -19.22 4.65
N ASP A 414 -5.10 -20.09 4.83
CA ASP A 414 -4.48 -20.84 3.74
C ASP A 414 -5.49 -21.78 3.07
N ALA A 415 -6.44 -22.37 3.81
CA ALA A 415 -7.49 -23.19 3.25
C ALA A 415 -8.41 -22.40 2.32
N PHE A 416 -8.83 -21.20 2.70
CA PHE A 416 -9.68 -20.37 1.85
C PHE A 416 -8.96 -19.94 0.56
N TYR A 417 -7.73 -19.45 0.66
CA TYR A 417 -6.94 -19.05 -0.51
C TYR A 417 -6.54 -20.24 -1.39
N SER A 418 -6.42 -21.45 -0.81
CA SER A 418 -6.11 -22.66 -1.58
C SER A 418 -7.28 -23.22 -2.37
N LEU A 419 -8.52 -22.76 -2.12
CA LEU A 419 -9.70 -23.13 -2.91
C LEU A 419 -9.74 -22.46 -4.29
N TYR A 420 -9.08 -21.32 -4.45
CA TYR A 420 -9.18 -20.47 -5.63
C TYR A 420 -7.83 -20.27 -6.30
N GLY A 421 -7.82 -20.20 -7.62
CA GLY A 421 -6.61 -20.06 -8.43
C GLY A 421 -5.96 -18.67 -8.38
N THR A 422 -6.68 -17.66 -7.92
CA THR A 422 -6.31 -16.25 -8.06
C THR A 422 -4.95 -15.91 -7.45
N PHE A 423 -4.65 -16.41 -6.27
CA PHE A 423 -3.42 -16.09 -5.53
C PHE A 423 -2.42 -17.26 -5.46
N LEU A 424 -2.58 -18.28 -6.30
CA LEU A 424 -1.65 -19.41 -6.37
C LEU A 424 -0.37 -19.12 -7.17
N PHE A 425 -0.28 -17.97 -7.79
CA PHE A 425 0.82 -17.60 -8.69
C PHE A 425 1.48 -16.30 -8.24
N ASN A 426 2.75 -16.13 -8.58
CA ASN A 426 3.52 -14.95 -8.21
C ASN A 426 3.56 -13.85 -9.30
N SER A 427 2.96 -14.08 -10.46
CA SER A 427 2.92 -13.10 -11.54
C SER A 427 1.86 -13.43 -12.59
N GLU A 428 1.48 -12.43 -13.40
CA GLU A 428 0.59 -12.59 -14.55
C GLU A 428 1.14 -13.62 -15.54
N LYS A 429 2.46 -13.61 -15.78
CA LYS A 429 3.13 -14.62 -16.60
C LYS A 429 2.86 -16.05 -16.11
N GLN A 430 3.03 -16.30 -14.82
CA GLN A 430 2.81 -17.64 -14.25
C GLN A 430 1.35 -18.08 -14.36
N ARG A 431 0.39 -17.15 -14.18
CA ARG A 431 -1.03 -17.42 -14.42
C ARG A 431 -1.31 -17.77 -15.87
N HIS A 432 -0.72 -17.04 -16.80
CA HIS A 432 -0.83 -17.28 -18.23
C HIS A 432 -0.24 -18.63 -18.62
N ASP A 433 1.00 -18.91 -18.23
CA ASP A 433 1.71 -20.16 -18.55
C ASP A 433 0.97 -21.39 -18.01
N ALA A 434 0.36 -21.28 -16.82
CA ALA A 434 -0.42 -22.32 -16.19
C ALA A 434 -1.86 -22.41 -16.71
N ARG A 435 -2.31 -21.51 -17.59
CA ARG A 435 -3.70 -21.39 -18.04
C ARG A 435 -4.69 -21.37 -16.84
N ALA A 436 -4.35 -20.59 -15.82
CA ALA A 436 -5.04 -20.62 -14.53
C ALA A 436 -6.56 -20.41 -14.65
N HIS A 437 -6.99 -19.57 -15.59
CA HIS A 437 -8.40 -19.27 -15.87
C HIS A 437 -9.18 -20.47 -16.47
N GLU A 438 -8.49 -21.42 -17.11
CA GLU A 438 -9.13 -22.60 -17.69
C GLU A 438 -9.29 -23.74 -16.68
N VAL A 439 -8.39 -23.82 -15.71
CA VAL A 439 -8.23 -24.98 -14.83
C VAL A 439 -8.58 -24.72 -13.36
N THR A 440 -8.82 -23.46 -12.99
CA THR A 440 -9.14 -23.07 -11.62
C THR A 440 -10.26 -22.03 -11.59
N THR A 441 -10.87 -21.86 -10.42
CA THR A 441 -11.90 -20.84 -10.14
C THR A 441 -11.24 -19.58 -9.56
N SER A 442 -11.73 -18.41 -9.94
CA SER A 442 -11.29 -17.14 -9.34
C SER A 442 -11.96 -16.91 -7.98
N VAL A 443 -11.23 -16.40 -7.01
CA VAL A 443 -11.81 -15.97 -5.72
C VAL A 443 -12.87 -14.87 -5.93
N TRP A 444 -12.76 -14.12 -7.00
CA TRP A 444 -13.72 -13.06 -7.30
C TRP A 444 -15.11 -13.60 -7.60
N ASP A 445 -15.26 -14.85 -8.05
CA ASP A 445 -16.58 -15.51 -8.20
C ASP A 445 -17.30 -15.60 -6.86
N TYR A 446 -16.58 -15.88 -5.77
CA TYR A 446 -17.10 -15.88 -4.41
C TYR A 446 -17.64 -14.50 -4.02
N PHE A 447 -16.86 -13.46 -4.22
CA PHE A 447 -17.26 -12.08 -3.88
C PHE A 447 -18.40 -11.57 -4.78
N LEU A 448 -18.34 -11.86 -6.07
CA LEU A 448 -19.39 -11.47 -7.03
C LEU A 448 -20.73 -12.12 -6.71
N SER A 449 -20.74 -13.37 -6.25
CA SER A 449 -21.97 -14.10 -5.87
C SER A 449 -22.59 -13.60 -4.57
N ARG A 450 -21.86 -12.86 -3.74
CA ARG A 450 -22.25 -12.39 -2.40
C ARG A 450 -22.09 -10.88 -2.22
N ARG A 451 -22.34 -10.11 -3.26
CA ARG A 451 -22.10 -8.65 -3.27
C ARG A 451 -22.67 -7.90 -2.08
N GLN A 452 -23.89 -8.30 -1.64
CA GLN A 452 -24.57 -7.63 -0.54
C GLN A 452 -23.83 -7.80 0.80
N GLU A 453 -23.15 -8.93 1.01
CA GLU A 453 -22.39 -9.20 2.23
C GLU A 453 -21.14 -8.34 2.32
N PHE A 454 -20.58 -7.94 1.17
CA PHE A 454 -19.34 -7.16 1.05
C PHE A 454 -19.56 -5.67 0.75
N THR A 455 -20.81 -5.22 0.73
CA THR A 455 -21.14 -3.81 0.50
C THR A 455 -21.50 -3.13 1.81
N ASN A 456 -20.81 -2.06 2.17
CA ASN A 456 -21.14 -1.26 3.34
C ASN A 456 -22.38 -0.40 3.05
N PRO A 457 -23.57 -0.68 3.65
CA PRO A 457 -24.78 0.07 3.37
C PRO A 457 -24.74 1.52 3.90
N ARG A 458 -23.74 1.85 4.72
CA ARG A 458 -23.55 3.20 5.28
C ARG A 458 -22.60 4.06 4.42
N TYR A 459 -22.00 3.49 3.38
CA TYR A 459 -21.15 4.25 2.48
C TYR A 459 -22.01 5.08 1.53
N ASP A 460 -21.79 6.38 1.53
CA ASP A 460 -22.48 7.31 0.63
C ASP A 460 -21.74 7.36 -0.70
N ASN A 461 -22.33 6.75 -1.73
CA ASN A 461 -21.78 6.69 -3.08
C ASN A 461 -22.09 7.94 -3.94
N THR A 462 -22.88 8.88 -3.44
CA THR A 462 -23.14 10.15 -4.15
C THR A 462 -21.89 11.03 -4.22
N ILE A 463 -20.87 10.68 -3.46
CA ILE A 463 -19.54 11.29 -3.47
C ILE A 463 -18.79 10.97 -4.77
N ASP A 464 -19.19 9.93 -5.49
CA ASP A 464 -18.50 9.41 -6.68
C ASP A 464 -18.84 10.15 -7.99
N ASP A 465 -19.59 11.25 -7.91
CA ASP A 465 -19.95 12.02 -9.11
C ASP A 465 -18.77 12.87 -9.62
N ARG A 466 -17.92 12.20 -10.41
CA ARG A 466 -16.75 12.82 -11.06
C ARG A 466 -17.12 13.95 -12.02
N VAL A 467 -18.32 13.92 -12.59
CA VAL A 467 -18.80 14.93 -13.53
C VAL A 467 -19.02 16.26 -12.82
N ALA A 468 -19.39 16.22 -11.54
CA ALA A 468 -19.61 17.39 -10.72
C ALA A 468 -18.33 17.93 -10.02
N GLY A 469 -17.19 17.27 -10.18
CA GLY A 469 -15.94 17.65 -9.50
C GLY A 469 -15.96 17.52 -7.99
N LYS A 470 -16.86 16.68 -7.46
CA LYS A 470 -17.06 16.45 -6.02
C LYS A 470 -16.26 15.26 -5.50
N GLU A 471 -15.08 15.02 -6.05
CA GLU A 471 -14.22 13.95 -5.53
C GLU A 471 -13.82 14.26 -4.09
N ARG A 472 -14.32 13.46 -3.15
CA ARG A 472 -13.83 13.49 -1.78
C ARG A 472 -12.62 12.57 -1.63
N LEU A 473 -11.49 13.18 -1.31
CA LEU A 473 -10.33 12.47 -0.82
C LEU A 473 -10.65 11.89 0.57
N ILE A 474 -10.26 10.65 0.82
CA ILE A 474 -10.39 10.03 2.15
C ILE A 474 -9.00 9.84 2.73
N PHE A 475 -8.78 10.38 3.93
CA PHE A 475 -7.52 10.22 4.65
C PHE A 475 -7.73 9.45 5.95
N PRO A 476 -6.77 8.59 6.35
CA PRO A 476 -6.88 7.83 7.59
C PRO A 476 -6.70 8.73 8.81
N ASN A 477 -7.45 8.46 9.87
CA ASN A 477 -7.15 9.00 11.18
C ASN A 477 -6.12 8.09 11.87
N LEU A 478 -4.85 8.45 11.76
CA LEU A 478 -3.73 7.64 12.25
C LEU A 478 -3.77 7.43 13.78
N GLY A 479 -4.37 8.35 14.53
CA GLY A 479 -4.55 8.23 15.99
C GLY A 479 -5.65 7.25 16.42
N LYS A 480 -6.45 6.76 15.48
CA LYS A 480 -7.54 5.80 15.74
C LYS A 480 -7.27 4.40 15.23
N ILE A 481 -6.02 4.08 14.93
CA ILE A 481 -5.64 2.73 14.52
C ILE A 481 -5.78 1.79 15.71
N ARG A 482 -6.51 0.68 15.50
CA ARG A 482 -6.77 -0.34 16.50
C ARG A 482 -6.77 -1.72 15.87
N TRP A 483 -6.80 -2.75 16.70
CA TRP A 483 -6.86 -4.12 16.24
C TRP A 483 -8.17 -4.38 15.48
N TRP A 484 -8.03 -4.95 14.29
CA TRP A 484 -9.16 -5.55 13.60
C TRP A 484 -9.40 -6.95 14.18
N HIS A 485 -10.06 -6.97 15.33
CA HIS A 485 -10.23 -8.16 16.17
C HIS A 485 -10.88 -9.34 15.44
N GLN A 486 -11.80 -9.07 14.48
CA GLN A 486 -12.45 -10.10 13.69
C GLN A 486 -11.46 -10.91 12.83
N CYS A 487 -10.36 -10.31 12.36
CA CYS A 487 -9.30 -11.03 11.64
C CYS A 487 -8.65 -12.13 12.48
N PHE A 488 -8.71 -11.98 13.80
CA PHE A 488 -8.10 -12.89 14.76
C PHE A 488 -9.15 -13.75 15.48
N ASN A 489 -10.41 -13.69 15.04
CA ASN A 489 -11.55 -14.37 15.64
C ASN A 489 -11.66 -14.12 17.15
N ARG A 490 -11.52 -12.85 17.57
CA ARG A 490 -11.54 -12.37 18.97
C ARG A 490 -12.61 -11.31 19.19
N GLY A 491 -12.93 -11.05 20.46
CA GLY A 491 -13.75 -9.92 20.88
C GLY A 491 -13.03 -8.57 20.74
N ASP A 492 -13.78 -7.49 20.56
CA ASP A 492 -13.20 -6.14 20.50
C ASP A 492 -12.55 -5.76 21.83
N ASP A 493 -13.18 -6.09 22.93
CA ASP A 493 -12.72 -5.89 24.31
C ASP A 493 -11.49 -6.73 24.68
N GLU A 494 -11.32 -7.88 24.03
CA GLU A 494 -10.14 -8.74 24.23
C GLU A 494 -8.89 -8.18 23.55
N MET A 495 -9.04 -7.57 22.39
CA MET A 495 -7.91 -7.07 21.58
C MET A 495 -7.65 -5.59 21.80
N ASN A 496 -8.70 -4.78 21.96
CA ASN A 496 -8.63 -3.34 22.13
C ASN A 496 -8.99 -2.96 23.56
N VAL A 497 -8.00 -2.99 24.46
CA VAL A 497 -8.19 -2.54 25.85
C VAL A 497 -8.41 -1.04 25.85
N TYR A 498 -9.60 -0.60 26.20
CA TYR A 498 -9.90 0.80 26.41
C TYR A 498 -9.55 1.17 27.86
N PRO A 499 -8.79 2.26 28.10
CA PRO A 499 -8.65 2.76 29.45
C PRO A 499 -10.05 3.07 30.01
N ASP A 500 -10.37 2.50 31.17
CA ASP A 500 -11.65 2.70 31.82
C ASP A 500 -11.97 4.20 31.91
N ALA A 501 -13.09 4.61 31.38
CA ALA A 501 -13.55 5.99 31.44
C ALA A 501 -13.70 6.51 32.89
N SER A 502 -13.79 5.59 33.88
CA SER A 502 -13.80 5.89 35.31
C SER A 502 -12.45 6.36 35.83
N VAL A 503 -11.33 5.87 35.29
CA VAL A 503 -9.96 6.27 35.71
C VAL A 503 -9.63 7.68 35.19
N SER A 504 -10.03 8.00 33.95
CA SER A 504 -9.80 9.33 33.37
C SER A 504 -10.61 10.43 34.09
N ASN A 505 -11.77 10.10 34.63
CA ASN A 505 -12.56 11.06 35.44
C ASN A 505 -11.95 11.28 36.82
N GLN A 506 -11.40 10.24 37.46
CA GLN A 506 -10.72 10.40 38.76
C GLN A 506 -9.41 11.19 38.64
N GLU A 507 -8.59 10.95 37.64
CA GLU A 507 -7.38 11.75 37.41
C GLU A 507 -7.69 13.20 37.03
N SER A 508 -8.75 13.44 36.25
CA SER A 508 -9.18 14.81 35.91
C SER A 508 -9.80 15.53 37.09
N GLU A 509 -10.54 14.84 37.96
CA GLU A 509 -11.05 15.40 39.23
C GLU A 509 -9.94 15.66 40.24
N GLU A 510 -8.98 14.73 40.40
CA GLU A 510 -7.82 14.97 41.29
C GLU A 510 -6.92 16.12 40.80
N LEU A 511 -6.72 16.29 39.48
CA LEU A 511 -5.98 17.42 38.91
C LEU A 511 -6.75 18.74 39.12
N SER A 512 -8.07 18.71 38.99
CA SER A 512 -8.92 19.87 39.22
C SER A 512 -8.94 20.28 40.71
N VAL A 513 -9.00 19.32 41.62
CA VAL A 513 -8.93 19.55 43.07
C VAL A 513 -7.53 20.04 43.49
N LYS A 514 -6.46 19.52 42.91
CA LYS A 514 -5.10 20.03 43.15
C LYS A 514 -4.89 21.45 42.63
N LYS A 515 -5.49 21.83 41.50
CA LYS A 515 -5.46 23.22 41.01
C LYS A 515 -6.26 24.18 41.90
N LEU A 516 -7.45 23.79 42.34
CA LEU A 516 -8.27 24.57 43.27
C LEU A 516 -7.59 24.79 44.64
N ASN A 517 -6.90 23.77 45.14
CA ASN A 517 -6.15 23.88 46.40
C ASN A 517 -4.85 24.69 46.28
N ALA A 518 -4.26 24.78 45.08
CA ALA A 518 -3.09 25.63 44.82
C ALA A 518 -3.44 27.12 44.70
N GLU A 519 -4.67 27.46 44.29
CA GLU A 519 -5.15 28.84 44.19
C GLU A 519 -5.72 29.38 45.52
N ALA A 520 -5.93 28.51 46.52
CA ALA A 520 -6.52 28.86 47.81
C ALA A 520 -5.51 29.18 48.93
N THR A 521 -4.23 29.37 48.62
CA THR A 521 -3.22 29.74 49.65
C THR A 521 -3.24 31.25 49.89
N PRO A 522 -3.60 31.73 51.10
CA PRO A 522 -3.66 33.17 51.35
C PRO A 522 -2.26 33.77 51.45
N LEU A 523 -2.06 34.85 50.75
CA LEU A 523 -0.90 35.75 50.89
C LEU A 523 -0.93 36.38 52.32
N HIS A 524 -0.19 35.82 53.25
CA HIS A 524 0.20 36.52 54.47
C HIS A 524 1.52 37.26 54.21
N ALA A 525 1.41 38.56 54.08
CA ALA A 525 2.54 39.46 54.19
C ALA A 525 2.87 39.66 55.67
N PRO A 526 4.12 39.61 56.12
CA PRO A 526 4.51 40.18 57.42
C PRO A 526 4.85 41.64 57.23
N CYS A 527 4.14 42.47 57.96
CA CYS A 527 4.62 43.80 58.35
C CYS A 527 5.65 43.68 59.50
N SER A 528 6.80 44.19 59.31
CA SER A 528 7.63 45.06 60.15
C SER A 528 9.08 44.98 59.77
#